data_0db4f24671134f58e7e26d005ea190ac
#
_entry.id   0db4f24671134f58e7e26d005ea190ac
#
_cell.length_a   1.000
_cell.length_b   1.000
_cell.length_c   1.000
_cell.angle_alpha   90.00
_cell.angle_beta   90.00
_cell.angle_gamma   90.00
#
_symmetry.space_group_name_H-M   'P 1'
#
loop_
_entity.id
_entity.type
_entity.pdbx_description
1 polymer ?
#
loop_
_entity_poly.entity_id
_entity_poly.type
_entity_poly.pdbx_seq_one_letter_code
_entity_poly.pdbx_strand_id
1 'polypeptide(L)'
;MSQVYTEDEIPERLAAHGLTHWYLEDGWIRRKYNTDGWPQTLMAVNAVGYLCEVAWHHADLAVTWGKLWVKLRTHDAGGITDKDFELAKKIEEVVLFRPAADSPLAPGNPKKFVFTKS
;
A
#
# COMPACT_ATOMS: atom_id res chain seq x y z
N MET A 1 1.62 3.46 23.89
CA MET A 1 1.82 2.07 23.47
C MET A 1 0.76 1.67 22.45
N SER A 2 1.18 1.10 21.35
CA SER A 2 0.24 0.72 20.29
C SER A 2 -0.47 -0.58 20.65
N GLN A 3 -1.77 -0.61 20.38
CA GLN A 3 -2.55 -1.82 20.51
C GLN A 3 -2.25 -2.76 19.35
N VAL A 4 -1.93 -4.02 19.66
CA VAL A 4 -1.76 -5.06 18.66
C VAL A 4 -3.11 -5.74 18.43
N TYR A 5 -3.55 -5.81 17.19
CA TYR A 5 -4.81 -6.45 16.86
C TYR A 5 -4.64 -7.96 16.74
N THR A 6 -5.67 -8.70 17.14
CA THR A 6 -5.66 -10.16 16.94
C THR A 6 -5.89 -10.43 15.45
N GLU A 7 -5.50 -11.63 15.02
CA GLU A 7 -5.69 -12.02 13.61
C GLU A 7 -7.16 -11.95 13.19
N ASP A 8 -8.06 -12.29 14.10
CA ASP A 8 -9.50 -12.26 13.79
C ASP A 8 -10.02 -10.84 13.56
N GLU A 9 -9.40 -9.85 14.18
CA GLU A 9 -9.81 -8.45 14.06
C GLU A 9 -9.36 -7.81 12.76
N ILE A 10 -8.29 -8.32 12.15
CA ILE A 10 -7.62 -7.62 11.05
C ILE A 10 -8.49 -7.52 9.79
N PRO A 11 -9.17 -8.59 9.32
CA PRO A 11 -10.01 -8.43 8.14
C PRO A 11 -11.10 -7.37 8.31
N GLU A 12 -11.72 -7.28 9.49
CA GLU A 12 -12.71 -6.24 9.77
C GLU A 12 -12.10 -4.86 9.74
N ARG A 13 -10.89 -4.71 10.28
CA ARG A 13 -10.21 -3.42 10.31
C ARG A 13 -9.80 -2.99 8.90
N LEU A 14 -9.32 -3.92 8.09
CA LEU A 14 -8.99 -3.61 6.70
C LEU A 14 -10.24 -3.10 5.96
N ALA A 15 -11.37 -3.78 6.12
CA ALA A 15 -12.62 -3.37 5.50
C ALA A 15 -13.05 -1.99 5.99
N ALA A 16 -12.94 -1.73 7.29
CA ALA A 16 -13.34 -0.46 7.88
C ALA A 16 -12.49 0.70 7.35
N HIS A 17 -11.25 0.44 6.98
CA HIS A 17 -10.35 1.44 6.40
C HIS A 17 -10.45 1.52 4.87
N GLY A 18 -11.33 0.74 4.26
CA GLY A 18 -11.46 0.72 2.80
C GLY A 18 -10.30 0.02 2.09
N LEU A 19 -9.54 -0.79 2.81
CA LEU A 19 -8.36 -1.48 2.29
C LEU A 19 -8.76 -2.86 1.76
N THR A 20 -9.65 -2.89 0.77
CA THR A 20 -10.29 -4.12 0.31
C THR A 20 -9.35 -5.07 -0.44
N HIS A 21 -8.23 -4.57 -0.92
CA HIS A 21 -7.25 -5.40 -1.63
C HIS A 21 -6.03 -5.74 -0.79
N TRP A 22 -6.04 -5.32 0.47
CA TRP A 22 -5.02 -5.73 1.44
C TRP A 22 -5.51 -6.98 2.16
N TYR A 23 -4.59 -7.84 2.55
CA TYR A 23 -4.93 -9.09 3.22
C TYR A 23 -3.87 -9.46 4.24
N LEU A 24 -4.28 -10.25 5.23
CA LEU A 24 -3.37 -10.76 6.26
C LEU A 24 -2.81 -12.11 5.83
N GLU A 25 -1.50 -12.27 5.92
CA GLU A 25 -0.85 -13.55 5.71
C GLU A 25 0.45 -13.58 6.50
N ASP A 26 0.63 -14.64 7.29
CA ASP A 26 1.84 -14.86 8.09
C ASP A 26 2.22 -13.67 8.97
N GLY A 27 1.21 -13.02 9.54
CA GLY A 27 1.43 -11.93 10.49
C GLY A 27 1.72 -10.57 9.89
N TRP A 28 1.57 -10.43 8.59
CA TRP A 28 1.76 -9.17 7.86
C TRP A 28 0.50 -8.81 7.11
N ILE A 29 0.16 -7.52 7.01
CA ILE A 29 -0.83 -7.10 6.04
C ILE A 29 -0.10 -6.81 4.73
N ARG A 30 -0.67 -7.27 3.62
CA ARG A 30 0.00 -7.35 2.33
C ARG A 30 -0.83 -6.79 1.20
N ARG A 31 -0.14 -6.28 0.20
CA ARG A 31 -0.76 -5.72 -1.00
C ARG A 31 0.12 -6.00 -2.21
N LYS A 32 -0.50 -6.41 -3.31
CA LYS A 32 0.21 -6.54 -4.58
C LYS A 32 -0.31 -5.48 -5.54
N TYR A 33 0.59 -4.67 -6.06
CA TYR A 33 0.27 -3.71 -7.12
C TYR A 33 0.81 -4.22 -8.43
N ASN A 34 0.01 -4.15 -9.48
CA ASN A 34 0.45 -4.45 -10.84
C ASN A 34 0.81 -3.13 -11.52
N THR A 35 1.79 -3.17 -12.40
CA THR A 35 2.21 -1.98 -13.15
C THR A 35 2.33 -2.32 -14.62
N ASP A 36 2.39 -1.31 -15.46
CA ASP A 36 2.55 -1.52 -16.89
C ASP A 36 4.00 -1.32 -17.36
N GLY A 37 4.96 -1.48 -16.45
CA GLY A 37 6.35 -1.50 -16.87
C GLY A 37 7.33 -1.24 -15.74
N TRP A 38 8.61 -1.45 -16.04
CA TRP A 38 9.69 -1.29 -15.08
C TRP A 38 9.80 0.12 -14.49
N PRO A 39 9.77 1.19 -15.35
CA PRO A 39 9.84 2.54 -14.78
C PRO A 39 8.70 2.83 -13.81
N GLN A 40 7.49 2.39 -14.14
CA GLN A 40 6.33 2.62 -13.29
C GLN A 40 6.46 1.87 -11.97
N THR A 41 7.02 0.64 -12.03
CA THR A 41 7.28 -0.12 -10.80
C THR A 41 8.26 0.62 -9.90
N LEU A 42 9.36 1.12 -10.47
CA LEU A 42 10.36 1.85 -9.68
C LEU A 42 9.80 3.15 -9.11
N MET A 43 8.94 3.84 -9.86
CA MET A 43 8.27 5.03 -9.37
C MET A 43 7.38 4.70 -8.15
N ALA A 44 6.65 3.58 -8.23
CA ALA A 44 5.82 3.14 -7.11
C ALA A 44 6.67 2.79 -5.89
N VAL A 45 7.79 2.09 -6.10
CA VAL A 45 8.74 1.77 -5.03
C VAL A 45 9.21 3.05 -4.35
N ASN A 46 9.61 4.05 -5.13
CA ASN A 46 10.08 5.31 -4.58
C ASN A 46 9.00 6.04 -3.80
N ALA A 47 7.77 6.01 -4.29
CA ALA A 47 6.65 6.64 -3.59
C ALA A 47 6.40 5.98 -2.23
N VAL A 48 6.38 4.64 -2.20
CA VAL A 48 6.20 3.90 -0.96
C VAL A 48 7.37 4.15 -0.01
N GLY A 49 8.58 4.12 -0.53
CA GLY A 49 9.78 4.38 0.27
C GLY A 49 9.75 5.75 0.92
N TYR A 50 9.36 6.76 0.17
CA TYR A 50 9.22 8.11 0.70
C TYR A 50 8.23 8.16 1.86
N LEU A 51 7.06 7.54 1.67
CA LEU A 51 6.03 7.53 2.71
C LEU A 51 6.49 6.80 3.97
N CYS A 52 7.17 5.67 3.80
CA CYS A 52 7.72 4.91 4.93
C CYS A 52 8.74 5.74 5.71
N GLU A 53 9.59 6.45 5.00
CA GLU A 53 10.63 7.25 5.63
C GLU A 53 10.04 8.42 6.40
N VAL A 54 9.08 9.12 5.79
CA VAL A 54 8.41 10.24 6.45
C VAL A 54 7.62 9.77 7.66
N ALA A 55 6.94 8.63 7.55
CA ALA A 55 6.14 8.08 8.65
C ALA A 55 7.02 7.42 9.72
N TRP A 56 8.27 7.15 9.39
CA TRP A 56 9.20 6.40 10.23
C TRP A 56 8.62 5.03 10.61
N HIS A 57 8.07 4.35 9.58
CA HIS A 57 7.47 3.03 9.72
C HIS A 57 7.65 2.33 8.38
N HIS A 58 8.48 1.30 8.34
CA HIS A 58 8.99 0.78 7.09
C HIS A 58 8.33 -0.53 6.67
N ALA A 59 7.85 -0.55 5.44
CA ALA A 59 7.34 -1.76 4.80
C ALA A 59 8.50 -2.59 4.28
N ASP A 60 8.27 -3.89 4.12
CA ASP A 60 9.13 -4.74 3.29
C ASP A 60 8.55 -4.75 1.89
N LEU A 61 9.41 -4.68 0.90
CA LEU A 61 9.00 -4.63 -0.51
C LEU A 61 9.66 -5.75 -1.29
N ALA A 62 8.90 -6.29 -2.24
CA ALA A 62 9.45 -7.19 -3.26
C ALA A 62 9.07 -6.61 -4.62
N VAL A 63 10.00 -6.66 -5.57
CA VAL A 63 9.87 -5.90 -6.82
C VAL A 63 10.21 -6.80 -7.99
N THR A 64 9.34 -6.80 -9.01
CA THR A 64 9.63 -7.42 -10.30
C THR A 64 9.33 -6.38 -11.39
N TRP A 65 9.54 -6.76 -12.64
CA TRP A 65 9.32 -5.86 -13.78
C TRP A 65 7.95 -5.18 -13.73
N GLY A 66 6.92 -5.93 -13.44
CA GLY A 66 5.54 -5.42 -13.48
C GLY A 66 4.75 -5.57 -12.20
N LYS A 67 5.42 -5.81 -11.08
CA LYS A 67 4.72 -6.01 -9.81
C LYS A 67 5.51 -5.45 -8.64
N LEU A 68 4.76 -4.89 -7.69
CA LEU A 68 5.29 -4.44 -6.41
C LEU A 68 4.47 -5.10 -5.32
N TRP A 69 5.12 -5.86 -4.45
CA TRP A 69 4.49 -6.40 -3.24
C TRP A 69 4.93 -5.56 -2.05
N VAL A 70 3.96 -5.21 -1.22
CA VAL A 70 4.18 -4.40 -0.02
C VAL A 70 3.66 -5.21 1.15
N LYS A 71 4.44 -5.31 2.23
CA LYS A 71 3.91 -5.89 3.45
C LYS A 71 4.32 -5.05 4.65
N LEU A 72 3.40 -4.93 5.60
CA LEU A 72 3.53 -4.07 6.77
C LEU A 72 3.30 -4.85 8.06
N ARG A 73 4.08 -4.50 9.05
CA ARG A 73 3.98 -5.04 10.39
C ARG A 73 4.71 -4.08 11.32
N THR A 74 4.25 -3.98 12.56
CA THR A 74 4.92 -3.14 13.56
C THR A 74 5.85 -4.04 14.38
N HIS A 75 7.14 -4.04 14.02
CA HIS A 75 8.12 -4.97 14.59
C HIS A 75 8.26 -4.88 16.10
N ASP A 76 8.40 -3.67 16.64
CA ASP A 76 8.60 -3.50 18.07
C ASP A 76 7.35 -3.80 18.89
N ALA A 77 6.18 -3.85 18.27
CA ALA A 77 4.94 -4.29 18.92
C ALA A 77 4.68 -5.77 18.71
N GLY A 78 5.35 -6.39 17.76
CA GLY A 78 5.19 -7.80 17.46
C GLY A 78 3.92 -8.16 16.73
N GLY A 79 3.34 -7.24 15.97
CA GLY A 79 2.11 -7.51 15.23
C GLY A 79 1.58 -6.30 14.50
N ILE A 80 0.31 -6.35 14.14
CA ILE A 80 -0.34 -5.30 13.37
C ILE A 80 -0.97 -4.29 14.32
N THR A 81 -0.68 -3.02 14.07
CA THR A 81 -1.21 -1.90 14.86
C THR A 81 -1.84 -0.88 13.95
N ASP A 82 -2.39 0.19 14.51
CA ASP A 82 -2.96 1.30 13.74
C ASP A 82 -1.93 1.94 12.80
N LYS A 83 -0.64 1.88 13.15
CA LYS A 83 0.40 2.40 12.26
C LYS A 83 0.37 1.72 10.90
N ASP A 84 0.16 0.41 10.90
CA ASP A 84 0.12 -0.36 9.66
C ASP A 84 -1.08 0.02 8.80
N PHE A 85 -2.25 0.16 9.42
CA PHE A 85 -3.45 0.56 8.69
C PHE A 85 -3.33 1.98 8.14
N GLU A 86 -2.83 2.91 8.93
CA GLU A 86 -2.71 4.30 8.49
C GLU A 86 -1.70 4.44 7.36
N LEU A 87 -0.58 3.74 7.44
CA LEU A 87 0.41 3.77 6.37
C LEU A 87 -0.14 3.09 5.10
N ALA A 88 -0.84 1.97 5.25
CA ALA A 88 -1.46 1.29 4.12
C ALA A 88 -2.45 2.20 3.40
N LYS A 89 -3.26 2.96 4.14
CA LYS A 89 -4.19 3.92 3.55
C LYS A 89 -3.46 4.97 2.73
N LYS A 90 -2.38 5.50 3.28
CA LYS A 90 -1.61 6.54 2.59
C LYS A 90 -0.94 5.97 1.34
N ILE A 91 -0.41 4.77 1.42
CA ILE A 91 0.18 4.09 0.26
C ILE A 91 -0.86 3.94 -0.85
N GLU A 92 -2.06 3.42 -0.52
CA GLU A 92 -3.15 3.28 -1.50
C GLU A 92 -3.47 4.60 -2.17
N GLU A 93 -3.64 5.64 -1.35
CA GLU A 93 -4.00 6.97 -1.82
C GLU A 93 -2.99 7.53 -2.82
N VAL A 94 -1.70 7.38 -2.50
CA VAL A 94 -0.64 7.96 -3.32
C VAL A 94 -0.34 7.12 -4.55
N VAL A 95 -0.20 5.82 -4.36
CA VAL A 95 0.22 4.91 -5.44
C VAL A 95 -0.87 4.77 -6.50
N LEU A 96 -2.13 4.77 -6.08
CA LEU A 96 -3.26 4.62 -7.01
C LEU A 96 -3.87 5.96 -7.43
N PHE A 97 -3.21 7.07 -7.11
CA PHE A 97 -3.73 8.39 -7.48
C PHE A 97 -3.93 8.49 -8.99
N ARG A 98 -5.11 8.97 -9.40
CA ARG A 98 -5.42 9.35 -10.77
C ARG A 98 -6.21 10.65 -10.71
N PRO A 99 -6.03 11.57 -11.67
CA PRO A 99 -6.83 12.80 -11.66
C PRO A 99 -8.31 12.49 -11.77
N ALA A 100 -9.12 13.21 -10.98
CA ALA A 100 -10.57 13.13 -11.11
C ALA A 100 -11.00 13.70 -12.47
N ALA A 101 -12.12 13.21 -12.99
CA ALA A 101 -12.58 13.59 -14.34
C ALA A 101 -12.77 15.09 -14.50
N ASP A 102 -13.16 15.79 -13.42
CA ASP A 102 -13.37 17.24 -13.40
C ASP A 102 -12.14 18.03 -13.00
N SER A 103 -11.01 17.37 -12.78
CA SER A 103 -9.76 18.05 -12.44
C SER A 103 -9.12 18.67 -13.67
N PRO A 104 -8.46 19.84 -13.51
CA PRO A 104 -7.64 20.37 -14.61
C PRO A 104 -6.52 19.43 -15.06
N LEU A 105 -6.14 18.45 -14.21
CA LEU A 105 -5.12 17.46 -14.57
C LEU A 105 -5.66 16.33 -15.45
N ALA A 106 -6.98 16.19 -15.56
CA ALA A 106 -7.57 15.14 -16.38
C ALA A 106 -7.29 15.38 -17.85
N PRO A 107 -7.17 14.32 -18.66
CA PRO A 107 -7.33 12.91 -18.30
C PRO A 107 -6.09 12.27 -17.67
N GLY A 108 -5.00 12.99 -17.53
CA GLY A 108 -3.75 12.46 -17.01
C GLY A 108 -3.02 11.60 -18.04
N ASN A 109 -2.09 10.79 -17.55
CA ASN A 109 -1.29 9.91 -18.41
C ASN A 109 -2.18 8.78 -18.95
N PRO A 110 -2.13 8.49 -20.26
CA PRO A 110 -2.97 7.42 -20.82
C PRO A 110 -2.56 6.00 -20.39
N LYS A 111 -1.36 5.83 -19.86
CA LYS A 111 -0.93 4.52 -19.36
C LYS A 111 -1.59 4.23 -18.04
N LYS A 112 -1.74 2.93 -17.72
CA LYS A 112 -2.36 2.51 -16.46
C LYS A 112 -1.51 2.84 -15.25
N PHE A 113 -0.20 2.84 -15.40
CA PHE A 113 0.80 3.02 -14.34
C PHE A 113 0.71 1.93 -13.28
N VAL A 114 -0.15 2.11 -12.29
CA VAL A 114 -0.33 1.15 -11.21
C VAL A 114 -1.80 0.76 -11.18
N PHE A 115 -2.07 -0.52 -11.09
CA PHE A 115 -3.45 -1.01 -11.10
C PHE A 115 -3.55 -2.29 -10.26
N THR A 116 -4.77 -2.66 -9.92
CA THR A 116 -5.02 -3.81 -9.04
C THR A 116 -5.12 -5.11 -9.83
N LYS A 117 -5.85 -5.09 -10.92
CA LYS A 117 -6.05 -6.29 -11.73
C LYS A 117 -4.97 -6.44 -12.78
N SER A 118 -4.53 -7.67 -12.95
CA SER A 118 -3.59 -8.00 -14.01
C SER A 118 -4.25 -7.99 -15.38
#